data_4ec64b1bcbfcc3d96cb27d2c91e0655b
#
_entry.id   4ec64b1bcbfcc3d96cb27d2c91e0655b
#
_cell.length_a   1.000
_cell.length_b   1.000
_cell.length_c   1.000
_cell.angle_alpha   90.00
_cell.angle_beta   90.00
_cell.angle_gamma   90.00
#
_symmetry.space_group_name_H-M   'P 1'
#
loop_
_entity.id
_entity.type
_entity.pdbx_description
1 polymer ?
#
loop_
_entity_poly.entity_id
_entity_poly.type
_entity_poly.pdbx_seq_one_letter_code
_entity_poly.pdbx_strand_id
1 'polypeptide(L)'
;MKRILSFAGLAVLIAVTAAWMQSPQPKPYKVVFDLTSPDPLDQRAVIRWINEVYGVNPKNEMEVVMYGRGLDLVVSGKTSLASEVADAIKSTNVRFNVCAIAMKNQQIDKSQLLPNVQIVPDGIGEVVAKQNAGWGYIKVGH
;
A
#
# COMPACT_ATOMS: atom_id res chain seq x y z
N MET A 1 -2.46 -65.67 -17.77
CA MET A 1 -1.39 -64.65 -17.50
C MET A 1 -2.05 -63.28 -17.57
N LYS A 2 -2.32 -62.65 -16.42
CA LYS A 2 -2.95 -61.32 -16.33
C LYS A 2 -1.86 -60.24 -16.34
N ARG A 3 -1.88 -59.40 -17.37
CA ARG A 3 -0.99 -58.21 -17.45
C ARG A 3 -1.51 -57.15 -16.52
N ILE A 4 -0.84 -56.94 -15.40
CA ILE A 4 -1.02 -55.78 -14.53
C ILE A 4 -0.14 -54.68 -15.12
N LEU A 5 -0.74 -53.78 -15.92
CA LEU A 5 -0.08 -52.56 -16.41
C LEU A 5 -0.14 -51.51 -15.33
N SER A 6 1.03 -51.11 -14.87
CA SER A 6 1.30 -50.18 -13.80
C SER A 6 0.71 -48.81 -14.07
N PHE A 7 -0.26 -48.37 -13.27
CA PHE A 7 -0.76 -46.99 -13.21
C PHE A 7 0.16 -46.03 -12.39
N ALA A 8 1.32 -46.53 -11.95
CA ALA A 8 2.27 -45.77 -11.13
C ALA A 8 3.03 -44.67 -11.92
N GLY A 9 3.17 -44.83 -13.25
CA GLY A 9 3.94 -43.88 -14.06
C GLY A 9 3.25 -42.55 -14.36
N LEU A 10 1.92 -42.53 -14.36
CA LEU A 10 1.16 -41.30 -14.74
C LEU A 10 1.05 -40.28 -13.61
N ALA A 11 1.03 -40.74 -12.37
CA ALA A 11 0.93 -39.87 -11.20
C ALA A 11 2.22 -39.04 -10.95
N VAL A 12 3.39 -39.60 -11.27
CA VAL A 12 4.67 -38.91 -11.08
C VAL A 12 4.87 -37.79 -12.10
N LEU A 13 4.40 -37.95 -13.33
CA LEU A 13 4.52 -36.94 -14.38
C LEU A 13 3.65 -35.71 -14.10
N ILE A 14 2.48 -35.85 -13.47
CA ILE A 14 1.59 -34.75 -13.13
C ILE A 14 2.17 -33.94 -11.95
N ALA A 15 2.82 -34.56 -10.99
CA ALA A 15 3.43 -33.88 -9.84
C ALA A 15 4.64 -33.01 -10.24
N VAL A 16 5.44 -33.44 -11.24
CA VAL A 16 6.61 -32.70 -11.71
C VAL A 16 6.20 -31.45 -12.52
N THR A 17 5.11 -31.49 -13.29
CA THR A 17 4.66 -30.33 -14.08
C THR A 17 4.05 -29.22 -13.22
N ALA A 18 3.43 -29.54 -12.08
CA ALA A 18 2.87 -28.54 -11.17
C ALA A 18 3.95 -27.72 -10.43
N ALA A 19 5.14 -28.28 -10.22
CA ALA A 19 6.25 -27.58 -9.56
C ALA A 19 6.90 -26.50 -10.44
N TRP A 20 6.72 -26.55 -11.74
CA TRP A 20 7.33 -25.61 -12.70
C TRP A 20 6.46 -24.36 -12.98
N MET A 21 5.22 -24.32 -12.48
CA MET A 21 4.30 -23.21 -12.72
C MET A 21 4.28 -22.15 -11.59
N GLN A 22 5.08 -22.32 -10.56
CA GLN A 22 5.24 -21.28 -9.54
C GLN A 22 6.31 -20.30 -9.99
N SER A 23 5.89 -19.24 -10.68
CA SER A 23 6.77 -18.07 -10.89
C SER A 23 7.29 -17.60 -9.53
N PRO A 24 8.61 -17.41 -9.36
CA PRO A 24 9.13 -16.92 -8.10
C PRO A 24 8.48 -15.58 -7.77
N GLN A 25 7.85 -15.50 -6.61
CA GLN A 25 7.26 -14.25 -6.14
C GLN A 25 8.36 -13.17 -6.08
N PRO A 26 8.09 -11.97 -6.57
CA PRO A 26 9.04 -10.86 -6.45
C PRO A 26 9.46 -10.67 -4.99
N LYS A 27 10.73 -10.31 -4.76
CA LYS A 27 11.19 -10.00 -3.41
C LYS A 27 10.36 -8.86 -2.84
N PRO A 28 9.96 -8.93 -1.55
CA PRO A 28 9.22 -7.85 -0.93
C PRO A 28 10.06 -6.56 -0.90
N TYR A 29 9.40 -5.45 -1.08
CA TYR A 29 9.99 -4.12 -1.02
C TYR A 29 9.13 -3.17 -0.16
N LYS A 30 9.70 -2.01 0.11
CA LYS A 30 9.04 -0.95 0.89
C LYS A 30 8.93 0.29 0.02
N VAL A 31 7.80 0.99 0.08
CA VAL A 31 7.56 2.19 -0.71
C VAL A 31 6.85 3.27 0.11
N VAL A 32 7.32 4.50 -0.02
CA VAL A 32 6.65 5.69 0.50
C VAL A 32 6.01 6.46 -0.66
N PHE A 33 4.72 6.71 -0.52
CA PHE A 33 3.93 7.56 -1.40
C PHE A 33 3.89 8.98 -0.81
N ASP A 34 4.28 9.96 -1.58
CA ASP A 34 4.26 11.37 -1.21
C ASP A 34 3.02 12.05 -1.83
N LEU A 35 2.02 12.33 -1.01
CA LEU A 35 0.75 12.92 -1.43
C LEU A 35 0.60 14.35 -0.88
N THR A 36 0.65 15.33 -1.78
CA THR A 36 0.41 16.75 -1.45
C THR A 36 -0.80 17.33 -2.15
N SER A 37 -1.34 16.62 -3.13
CA SER A 37 -2.44 17.06 -3.99
C SER A 37 -3.80 16.88 -3.34
N PRO A 38 -4.71 17.86 -3.41
CA PRO A 38 -6.11 17.72 -3.05
C PRO A 38 -6.95 17.10 -4.16
N ASP A 39 -6.38 16.86 -5.34
CA ASP A 39 -7.14 16.36 -6.50
C ASP A 39 -7.71 14.96 -6.20
N PRO A 40 -9.03 14.76 -6.33
CA PRO A 40 -9.65 13.47 -6.15
C PRO A 40 -9.11 12.36 -7.08
N LEU A 41 -8.57 12.70 -8.24
CA LEU A 41 -7.94 11.73 -9.15
C LEU A 41 -6.63 11.19 -8.56
N ASP A 42 -5.80 12.08 -8.00
CA ASP A 42 -4.55 11.71 -7.33
C ASP A 42 -4.84 10.87 -6.08
N GLN A 43 -5.85 11.27 -5.29
CA GLN A 43 -6.27 10.53 -4.11
C GLN A 43 -6.79 9.12 -4.46
N ARG A 44 -7.54 8.98 -5.55
CA ARG A 44 -7.95 7.64 -6.05
C ARG A 44 -6.76 6.85 -6.60
N ALA A 45 -5.80 7.53 -7.24
CA ALA A 45 -4.62 6.88 -7.79
C ALA A 45 -3.78 6.22 -6.68
N VAL A 46 -3.54 6.90 -5.56
CA VAL A 46 -2.77 6.32 -4.46
C VAL A 46 -3.46 5.08 -3.87
N ILE A 47 -4.78 5.10 -3.70
CA ILE A 47 -5.54 3.93 -3.22
C ILE A 47 -5.39 2.76 -4.20
N ARG A 48 -5.50 3.01 -5.51
CA ARG A 48 -5.29 1.98 -6.54
C ARG A 48 -3.87 1.42 -6.48
N TRP A 49 -2.85 2.26 -6.38
CA TRP A 49 -1.44 1.82 -6.31
C TRP A 49 -1.13 1.01 -5.06
N ILE A 50 -1.74 1.33 -3.91
CA ILE A 50 -1.64 0.52 -2.70
C ILE A 50 -2.11 -0.92 -2.98
N ASN A 51 -3.26 -1.08 -3.62
CA ASN A 51 -3.81 -2.40 -3.96
C ASN A 51 -2.94 -3.13 -5.01
N GLU A 52 -2.40 -2.42 -5.99
CA GLU A 52 -1.47 -2.98 -6.99
C GLU A 52 -0.18 -3.48 -6.32
N VAL A 53 0.44 -2.66 -5.46
CA VAL A 53 1.66 -3.02 -4.72
C VAL A 53 1.42 -4.22 -3.80
N TYR A 54 0.30 -4.24 -3.09
CA TYR A 54 -0.09 -5.37 -2.25
C TYR A 54 -0.33 -6.64 -3.07
N GLY A 55 -0.98 -6.51 -4.23
CA GLY A 55 -1.24 -7.62 -5.14
C GLY A 55 0.03 -8.26 -5.73
N VAL A 56 1.09 -7.48 -5.92
CA VAL A 56 2.40 -7.99 -6.38
C VAL A 56 3.05 -8.89 -5.33
N ASN A 57 3.09 -8.45 -4.09
CA ASN A 57 3.56 -9.24 -2.96
C ASN A 57 2.90 -8.72 -1.66
N PRO A 58 2.08 -9.53 -0.96
CA PRO A 58 1.44 -9.13 0.28
C PRO A 58 2.38 -8.78 1.44
N LYS A 59 3.68 -9.05 1.30
CA LYS A 59 4.71 -8.67 2.27
C LYS A 59 5.32 -7.28 2.00
N ASN A 60 4.91 -6.61 0.92
CA ASN A 60 5.33 -5.23 0.66
C ASN A 60 4.82 -4.33 1.79
N GLU A 61 5.66 -3.40 2.24
CA GLU A 61 5.30 -2.38 3.21
C GLU A 61 5.08 -1.05 2.50
N MET A 62 4.02 -0.36 2.87
CA MET A 62 3.64 0.91 2.24
C MET A 62 3.36 1.98 3.27
N GLU A 63 3.71 3.21 2.92
CA GLU A 63 3.37 4.37 3.71
C GLU A 63 2.92 5.50 2.80
N VAL A 64 1.79 6.13 3.11
CA VAL A 64 1.32 7.34 2.45
C VAL A 64 1.61 8.50 3.39
N VAL A 65 2.52 9.37 3.02
CA VAL A 65 2.83 10.59 3.77
C VAL A 65 2.10 11.76 3.13
N MET A 66 1.24 12.41 3.92
CA MET A 66 0.37 13.47 3.46
C MET A 66 0.74 14.80 4.13
N TYR A 67 1.02 15.80 3.32
CA TYR A 67 1.21 17.19 3.75
C TYR A 67 0.64 18.14 2.70
N GLY A 68 0.76 19.46 2.89
CA GLY A 68 0.00 20.38 2.07
C GLY A 68 -1.50 20.01 2.13
N ARG A 69 -2.18 20.01 1.00
CA ARG A 69 -3.60 19.63 0.93
C ARG A 69 -3.86 18.15 0.65
N GLY A 70 -2.81 17.35 0.52
CA GLY A 70 -2.94 15.90 0.38
C GLY A 70 -3.61 15.22 1.56
N LEU A 71 -3.53 15.83 2.76
CA LEU A 71 -4.20 15.32 3.96
C LEU A 71 -5.74 15.34 3.88
N ASP A 72 -6.34 16.04 2.90
CA ASP A 72 -7.79 16.01 2.67
C ASP A 72 -8.31 14.57 2.41
N LEU A 73 -7.45 13.65 1.93
CA LEU A 73 -7.78 12.23 1.74
C LEU A 73 -8.24 11.53 3.03
N VAL A 74 -7.72 11.95 4.18
CA VAL A 74 -7.98 11.30 5.49
C VAL A 74 -8.70 12.20 6.48
N VAL A 75 -9.26 13.30 6.04
CA VAL A 75 -10.05 14.20 6.88
C VAL A 75 -11.53 13.93 6.68
N SER A 76 -12.22 13.63 7.79
CA SER A 76 -13.66 13.41 7.82
C SER A 76 -14.41 14.62 7.25
N GLY A 77 -15.37 14.37 6.37
CA GLY A 77 -16.15 15.43 5.70
C GLY A 77 -15.44 16.09 4.52
N LYS A 78 -14.14 15.83 4.28
CA LYS A 78 -13.43 16.30 3.08
C LYS A 78 -13.21 15.19 2.05
N THR A 79 -12.91 13.99 2.52
CA THR A 79 -12.70 12.84 1.64
C THR A 79 -14.02 12.18 1.23
N SER A 80 -14.06 11.72 -0.02
CA SER A 80 -15.08 10.79 -0.51
C SER A 80 -14.62 9.32 -0.49
N LEU A 81 -13.39 9.06 0.00
CA LEU A 81 -12.71 7.76 -0.03
C LEU A 81 -12.50 7.16 1.36
N ALA A 82 -13.33 7.56 2.34
CA ALA A 82 -13.16 7.13 3.73
C ALA A 82 -13.25 5.61 3.90
N SER A 83 -14.15 4.94 3.17
CA SER A 83 -14.27 3.48 3.18
C SER A 83 -13.06 2.80 2.56
N GLU A 84 -12.57 3.31 1.44
CA GLU A 84 -11.42 2.76 0.73
C GLU A 84 -10.13 2.90 1.54
N VAL A 85 -9.96 4.02 2.26
CA VAL A 85 -8.85 4.22 3.21
C VAL A 85 -8.95 3.20 4.35
N ALA A 86 -10.12 3.03 4.94
CA ALA A 86 -10.34 2.08 6.03
C ALA A 86 -10.09 0.63 5.57
N ASP A 87 -10.54 0.27 4.38
CA ASP A 87 -10.31 -1.05 3.78
C ASP A 87 -8.83 -1.28 3.47
N ALA A 88 -8.11 -0.29 2.93
CA ALA A 88 -6.69 -0.37 2.70
C ALA A 88 -5.91 -0.60 4.00
N ILE A 89 -6.19 0.15 5.06
CA ILE A 89 -5.56 -0.02 6.38
C ILE A 89 -5.80 -1.43 6.93
N LYS A 90 -7.01 -1.97 6.75
CA LYS A 90 -7.40 -3.27 7.29
C LYS A 90 -6.84 -4.44 6.50
N SER A 91 -6.77 -4.33 5.17
CA SER A 91 -6.50 -5.45 4.26
C SER A 91 -5.09 -5.47 3.68
N THR A 92 -4.30 -4.40 3.87
CA THR A 92 -2.94 -4.30 3.34
C THR A 92 -1.93 -3.87 4.42
N ASN A 93 -0.64 -3.82 4.07
CA ASN A 93 0.42 -3.34 4.96
C ASN A 93 0.70 -1.84 4.75
N VAL A 94 -0.36 -1.02 4.63
CA VAL A 94 -0.22 0.42 4.44
C VAL A 94 -0.41 1.19 5.75
N ARG A 95 0.39 2.23 5.94
CA ARG A 95 0.19 3.27 6.96
C ARG A 95 -0.13 4.59 6.29
N PHE A 96 -1.12 5.30 6.81
CA PHE A 96 -1.47 6.66 6.40
C PHE A 96 -0.97 7.63 7.47
N ASN A 97 0.00 8.46 7.11
CA ASN A 97 0.67 9.40 8.02
C ASN A 97 0.41 10.83 7.57
N VAL A 98 -0.10 11.66 8.48
CA VAL A 98 -0.31 13.09 8.23
C VAL A 98 0.75 13.92 8.94
N CYS A 99 1.20 14.98 8.28
CA CYS A 99 2.14 15.95 8.81
C CYS A 99 1.47 16.85 9.85
N ALA A 100 1.99 16.88 11.08
CA ALA A 100 1.48 17.74 12.15
C ALA A 100 1.56 19.24 11.79
N ILE A 101 2.61 19.64 11.07
CA ILE A 101 2.77 21.03 10.60
C ILE A 101 1.66 21.40 9.63
N ALA A 102 1.33 20.50 8.68
CA ALA A 102 0.25 20.74 7.73
C ALA A 102 -1.12 20.77 8.40
N MET A 103 -1.36 19.89 9.38
CA MET A 103 -2.58 19.93 10.19
C MET A 103 -2.75 21.30 10.89
N LYS A 104 -1.70 21.77 11.56
CA LYS A 104 -1.69 23.07 12.24
C LYS A 104 -2.00 24.21 11.27
N ASN A 105 -1.33 24.23 10.11
CA ASN A 105 -1.51 25.29 9.11
C ASN A 105 -2.93 25.32 8.52
N GLN A 106 -3.61 24.18 8.48
CA GLN A 106 -4.96 24.05 7.98
C GLN A 106 -6.02 23.97 9.07
N GLN A 107 -5.65 24.17 10.33
CA GLN A 107 -6.53 24.13 11.50
C GLN A 107 -7.33 22.83 11.59
N ILE A 108 -6.67 21.68 11.27
CA ILE A 108 -7.26 20.35 11.35
C ILE A 108 -6.90 19.73 12.68
N ASP A 109 -7.92 19.33 13.44
CA ASP A 109 -7.77 18.63 14.71
C ASP A 109 -7.65 17.12 14.49
N LYS A 110 -6.98 16.43 15.44
CA LYS A 110 -6.85 14.98 15.41
C LYS A 110 -8.22 14.26 15.36
N SER A 111 -9.23 14.82 16.01
CA SER A 111 -10.60 14.28 16.01
C SER A 111 -11.28 14.29 14.64
N GLN A 112 -10.76 15.06 13.69
CA GLN A 112 -11.25 15.13 12.31
C GLN A 112 -10.61 14.09 11.39
N LEU A 113 -9.56 13.41 11.85
CA LEU A 113 -8.91 12.36 11.06
C LEU A 113 -9.73 11.07 11.07
N LEU A 114 -9.65 10.33 9.97
CA LEU A 114 -10.20 8.98 9.90
C LEU A 114 -9.51 8.06 10.93
N PRO A 115 -10.18 7.00 11.39
CA PRO A 115 -9.60 6.04 12.33
C PRO A 115 -8.29 5.42 11.81
N ASN A 116 -7.35 5.16 12.72
CA ASN A 116 -6.04 4.52 12.44
C ASN A 116 -5.08 5.33 11.55
N VAL A 117 -5.41 6.57 11.22
CA VAL A 117 -4.45 7.51 10.62
C VAL A 117 -3.46 7.95 11.69
N GLN A 118 -2.17 7.97 11.34
CA GLN A 118 -1.07 8.35 12.24
C GLN A 118 -0.65 9.80 11.98
N ILE A 119 -0.04 10.42 12.98
CA ILE A 119 0.49 11.78 12.87
C ILE A 119 2.01 11.72 13.01
N VAL A 120 2.72 12.25 12.02
CA VAL A 120 4.19 12.43 12.07
C VAL A 120 4.51 13.91 12.31
N PRO A 121 5.59 14.22 13.02
CA PRO A 121 5.96 15.61 13.33
C PRO A 121 6.14 16.48 12.07
N ASP A 122 6.81 15.94 11.06
CA ASP A 122 7.09 16.59 9.78
C ASP A 122 7.00 15.59 8.62
N GLY A 123 6.14 15.86 7.65
CA GLY A 123 5.94 14.98 6.50
C GLY A 123 7.15 14.92 5.57
N ILE A 124 7.86 16.03 5.36
CA ILE A 124 9.07 16.06 4.53
C ILE A 124 10.17 15.24 5.20
N GLY A 125 10.38 15.46 6.49
CA GLY A 125 11.36 14.70 7.28
C GLY A 125 11.05 13.20 7.28
N GLU A 126 9.77 12.82 7.36
CA GLU A 126 9.35 11.42 7.29
C GLU A 126 9.70 10.78 5.94
N VAL A 127 9.41 11.46 4.82
CA VAL A 127 9.77 10.98 3.47
C VAL A 127 11.29 10.79 3.34
N VAL A 128 12.09 11.77 3.81
CA VAL A 128 13.55 11.68 3.79
C VAL A 128 14.04 10.51 4.64
N ALA A 129 13.48 10.34 5.83
CA ALA A 129 13.84 9.23 6.72
C ALA A 129 13.56 7.86 6.09
N LYS A 130 12.41 7.72 5.40
CA LYS A 130 12.08 6.49 4.67
C LYS A 130 13.05 6.22 3.53
N GLN A 131 13.38 7.24 2.73
CA GLN A 131 14.37 7.09 1.66
C GLN A 131 15.76 6.69 2.19
N ASN A 132 16.20 7.30 3.29
CA ASN A 132 17.46 6.92 3.96
C ASN A 132 17.42 5.48 4.50
N ALA A 133 16.25 4.97 4.85
CA ALA A 133 16.03 3.59 5.26
C ALA A 133 15.85 2.60 4.07
N GLY A 134 16.09 3.05 2.84
CA GLY A 134 16.06 2.22 1.64
C GLY A 134 14.66 1.98 1.05
N TRP A 135 13.67 2.81 1.41
CA TRP A 135 12.34 2.74 0.81
C TRP A 135 12.35 3.36 -0.59
N GLY A 136 11.64 2.74 -1.51
CA GLY A 136 11.30 3.37 -2.78
C GLY A 136 10.42 4.60 -2.55
N TYR A 137 10.50 5.58 -3.45
CA TYR A 137 9.72 6.82 -3.38
C TYR A 137 8.83 6.98 -4.62
N ILE A 138 7.58 7.32 -4.39
CA ILE A 138 6.63 7.63 -5.47
C ILE A 138 5.91 8.92 -5.13
N LYS A 139 6.09 9.95 -5.98
CA LYS A 139 5.28 11.16 -5.92
C LYS A 139 3.88 10.87 -6.45
N VAL A 140 2.85 11.22 -5.67
CA VAL A 140 1.45 11.13 -6.08
C VAL A 140 1.00 12.50 -6.57
N GLY A 141 0.61 12.56 -7.82
CA GLY A 141 0.17 13.78 -8.48
C GLY A 141 1.04 14.14 -9.70
N HIS A 142 0.54 15.06 -10.48
CA HIS A 142 1.17 15.62 -11.68
C HIS A 142 1.64 17.04 -11.44
#